data_eb5caafb77d1cf3a5596e4c0f0e0e3e7
#
_entry.id   eb5caafb77d1cf3a5596e4c0f0e0e3e7
#
_cell.length_a   1.000
_cell.length_b   1.000
_cell.length_c   1.000
_cell.angle_alpha   90.00
_cell.angle_beta   90.00
_cell.angle_gamma   90.00
#
_symmetry.space_group_name_H-M   'P 1'
#
loop_
_entity.id
_entity.type
_entity.pdbx_description
1 polymer ?
#
loop_
_entity_poly.entity_id
_entity_poly.type
_entity_poly.pdbx_seq_one_letter_code
_entity_poly.pdbx_strand_id
1 'polypeptide(L)'
;MVEDPGAHCSSVRIVAVNDDDEIGELGARGERILGVALVSPFRDRPAYATTVENSVYVARAARGRGVGEALLRQLMTVAGESGFHSLIARIVGENASSIRLHEKCGFTLVGTEIEVGRKQGVWLDVVEYQYVMSTHSR
;
A
#
# COMPACT_ATOMS: atom_id res chain seq x y z
N MET A 1 12.31 7.20 -5.52
CA MET A 1 13.61 6.52 -5.56
C MET A 1 13.45 5.13 -5.00
N VAL A 2 13.99 4.17 -5.67
CA VAL A 2 13.91 2.76 -5.26
C VAL A 2 15.27 2.38 -4.66
N GLU A 3 15.27 1.82 -3.46
CA GLU A 3 16.50 1.40 -2.77
C GLU A 3 16.55 -0.12 -2.65
N ASP A 4 17.74 -0.65 -2.52
CA ASP A 4 17.96 -2.08 -2.35
C ASP A 4 17.44 -2.55 -0.97
N PRO A 5 16.49 -3.49 -0.91
CA PRO A 5 15.96 -3.96 0.37
C PRO A 5 16.99 -4.68 1.22
N GLY A 6 18.09 -5.13 0.65
CA GLY A 6 19.16 -5.78 1.41
C GLY A 6 20.03 -4.80 2.17
N ALA A 7 20.04 -3.53 1.82
CA ALA A 7 20.92 -2.54 2.43
C ALA A 7 20.28 -1.87 3.64
N HIS A 8 19.04 -1.46 3.51
CA HIS A 8 18.28 -0.80 4.57
C HIS A 8 16.82 -1.00 4.31
N CYS A 9 16.04 -0.76 5.32
CA CYS A 9 14.62 -0.75 5.20
C CYS A 9 14.19 0.37 4.28
N SER A 10 14.05 0.06 3.05
CA SER A 10 13.80 1.02 2.00
C SER A 10 12.33 1.32 1.92
N SER A 11 12.01 2.58 1.75
CA SER A 11 10.66 2.99 1.43
C SER A 11 10.56 3.24 -0.07
N VAL A 12 9.63 2.56 -0.72
CA VAL A 12 9.23 2.90 -2.08
C VAL A 12 7.96 3.73 -1.97
N ARG A 13 7.94 4.84 -2.68
CA ARG A 13 6.78 5.73 -2.69
C ARG A 13 6.40 6.04 -4.14
N ILE A 14 5.14 5.83 -4.46
CA ILE A 14 4.56 6.19 -5.75
C ILE A 14 3.54 7.29 -5.50
N VAL A 15 3.63 8.36 -6.26
CA VAL A 15 2.72 9.50 -6.13
C VAL A 15 2.01 9.72 -7.45
N ALA A 16 0.68 9.79 -7.39
CA ALA A 16 -0.12 10.19 -8.54
C ALA A 16 -0.38 11.69 -8.43
N VAL A 17 -0.05 12.41 -9.48
CA VAL A 17 -0.25 13.86 -9.55
C VAL A 17 -1.14 14.21 -10.72
N ASN A 18 -1.76 15.38 -10.64
CA ASN A 18 -2.59 15.91 -11.69
C ASN A 18 -2.12 17.33 -12.00
N ASP A 19 -2.05 17.65 -13.28
CA ASP A 19 -1.75 19.01 -13.75
C ASP A 19 -2.96 19.95 -13.64
N ASP A 20 -4.13 19.38 -13.39
CA ASP A 20 -5.36 20.15 -13.22
C ASP A 20 -5.47 20.65 -11.77
N ASP A 21 -5.57 21.94 -11.58
CA ASP A 21 -5.58 22.58 -10.27
C ASP A 21 -6.85 22.32 -9.44
N GLU A 22 -7.81 21.60 -9.98
CA GLU A 22 -9.13 21.45 -9.31
C GLU A 22 -9.23 20.18 -8.48
N ILE A 23 -8.35 19.18 -8.66
CA ILE A 23 -8.50 17.87 -8.06
C ILE A 23 -7.24 17.47 -7.32
N GLY A 24 -7.42 16.96 -6.11
CA GLY A 24 -6.34 16.46 -5.28
C GLY A 24 -5.89 17.44 -4.22
N GLU A 25 -4.92 17.02 -3.42
CA GLU A 25 -4.34 17.84 -2.37
C GLU A 25 -3.12 18.58 -2.88
N LEU A 26 -2.92 19.81 -2.40
CA LEU A 26 -1.80 20.63 -2.84
C LEU A 26 -0.48 20.02 -2.36
N GLY A 27 0.39 19.69 -3.28
CA GLY A 27 1.74 19.21 -2.97
C GLY A 27 2.70 20.37 -2.70
N ALA A 28 3.91 20.00 -2.24
CA ALA A 28 4.93 20.99 -1.87
C ALA A 28 5.39 21.86 -3.04
N ARG A 29 5.23 21.38 -4.28
CA ARG A 29 5.64 22.09 -5.49
C ARG A 29 4.49 22.77 -6.21
N GLY A 30 3.30 22.78 -5.59
CA GLY A 30 2.11 23.37 -6.20
C GLY A 30 1.30 22.42 -7.08
N GLU A 31 1.79 21.20 -7.34
CA GLU A 31 1.03 20.19 -8.06
C GLU A 31 -0.08 19.62 -7.20
N ARG A 32 -1.12 19.10 -7.82
CA ARG A 32 -2.21 18.40 -7.12
C ARG A 32 -1.89 16.93 -6.98
N ILE A 33 -1.81 16.45 -5.74
CA ILE A 33 -1.56 15.06 -5.44
C ILE A 33 -2.90 14.32 -5.39
N LEU A 34 -3.09 13.35 -6.30
CA LEU A 34 -4.29 12.53 -6.34
C LEU A 34 -4.25 11.40 -5.31
N GLY A 35 -3.06 10.91 -5.01
CA GLY A 35 -2.88 9.84 -4.05
C GLY A 35 -1.44 9.42 -3.92
N VAL A 36 -1.19 8.56 -2.94
CA VAL A 36 0.14 8.04 -2.63
C VAL A 36 0.01 6.55 -2.31
N ALA A 37 0.93 5.76 -2.86
CA ALA A 37 1.13 4.39 -2.43
C ALA A 37 2.56 4.25 -1.94
N LEU A 38 2.75 3.56 -0.84
CA LEU A 38 4.07 3.39 -0.25
C LEU A 38 4.21 2.04 0.41
N VAL A 39 5.46 1.61 0.59
CA VAL A 39 5.77 0.45 1.40
C VAL A 39 6.63 0.87 2.59
N SER A 40 6.48 0.15 3.67
CA SER A 40 7.27 0.33 4.89
C SER A 40 7.72 -1.03 5.40
N PRO A 41 8.72 -1.06 6.30
CA PRO A 41 9.20 -2.33 6.85
C PRO A 41 8.09 -3.11 7.53
N PHE A 42 8.09 -4.43 7.31
CA PHE A 42 7.14 -5.31 7.99
C PHE A 42 7.60 -5.63 9.40
N ARG A 43 8.86 -6.08 9.53
CA ARG A 43 9.48 -6.44 10.81
C ARG A 43 10.96 -6.10 10.76
N ASP A 44 11.56 -5.85 11.93
CA ASP A 44 12.97 -5.42 12.02
C ASP A 44 13.98 -6.55 11.79
N ARG A 45 13.56 -7.81 11.85
CA ARG A 45 14.49 -8.92 11.74
C ARG A 45 14.93 -9.15 10.29
N PRO A 46 16.21 -9.51 10.06
CA PRO A 46 16.71 -9.72 8.69
C PRO A 46 15.93 -10.75 7.89
N ALA A 47 15.35 -11.75 8.54
CA ALA A 47 14.52 -12.76 7.88
C ALA A 47 13.33 -12.16 7.15
N TYR A 48 12.89 -10.97 7.53
CA TYR A 48 11.71 -10.31 6.96
C TYR A 48 12.06 -9.14 6.05
N ALA A 49 13.33 -9.00 5.67
CA ALA A 49 13.78 -7.86 4.87
C ALA A 49 13.12 -7.78 3.49
N THR A 50 12.65 -8.91 2.94
CA THR A 50 11.99 -8.96 1.64
C THR A 50 10.46 -8.87 1.74
N THR A 51 9.93 -8.67 2.93
CA THR A 51 8.50 -8.46 3.16
C THR A 51 8.28 -7.02 3.58
N VAL A 52 7.33 -6.36 2.96
CA VAL A 52 6.98 -4.97 3.28
C VAL A 52 5.48 -4.83 3.45
N GLU A 53 5.09 -3.83 4.23
CA GLU A 53 3.70 -3.46 4.40
C GLU A 53 3.38 -2.32 3.44
N ASN A 54 2.30 -2.45 2.69
CA ASN A 54 1.90 -1.40 1.75
C ASN A 54 0.76 -0.56 2.30
N SER A 55 0.73 0.69 1.89
CA SER A 55 -0.35 1.61 2.19
C SER A 55 -0.72 2.38 0.93
N VAL A 56 -2.01 2.63 0.75
CA VAL A 56 -2.53 3.41 -0.38
C VAL A 56 -3.48 4.46 0.16
N TYR A 57 -3.25 5.71 -0.21
CA TYR A 57 -4.09 6.84 0.16
C TYR A 57 -4.51 7.58 -1.10
N VAL A 58 -5.81 7.82 -1.24
CA VAL A 58 -6.35 8.55 -2.39
C VAL A 58 -7.06 9.79 -1.86
N ALA A 59 -6.75 10.94 -2.43
CA ALA A 59 -7.40 12.19 -2.07
C ALA A 59 -8.91 12.06 -2.29
N ARG A 60 -9.70 12.63 -1.38
CA ARG A 60 -11.15 12.48 -1.40
C ARG A 60 -11.74 12.85 -2.76
N ALA A 61 -11.29 13.97 -3.35
CA ALA A 61 -11.79 14.46 -4.63
C ALA A 61 -11.40 13.58 -5.82
N ALA A 62 -10.39 12.71 -5.64
CA ALA A 62 -9.90 11.81 -6.68
C ALA A 62 -10.48 10.40 -6.59
N ARG A 63 -11.31 10.12 -5.60
CA ARG A 63 -11.89 8.79 -5.40
C ARG A 63 -12.85 8.44 -6.53
N GLY A 64 -12.95 7.14 -6.82
CA GLY A 64 -13.83 6.63 -7.86
C GLY A 64 -13.30 6.77 -9.27
N ARG A 65 -12.02 7.13 -9.44
CA ARG A 65 -11.39 7.36 -10.75
C ARG A 65 -10.33 6.33 -11.11
N GLY A 66 -10.19 5.26 -10.29
CA GLY A 66 -9.19 4.25 -10.54
C GLY A 66 -7.78 4.64 -10.08
N VAL A 67 -7.63 5.72 -9.33
CA VAL A 67 -6.32 6.20 -8.86
C VAL A 67 -5.70 5.18 -7.90
N GLY A 68 -6.47 4.64 -6.96
CA GLY A 68 -5.99 3.65 -6.01
C GLY A 68 -5.49 2.39 -6.69
N GLU A 69 -6.21 1.89 -7.68
CA GLU A 69 -5.80 0.71 -8.44
C GLU A 69 -4.50 0.97 -9.22
N ALA A 70 -4.43 2.11 -9.91
CA ALA A 70 -3.23 2.47 -10.66
C ALA A 70 -2.01 2.57 -9.75
N LEU A 71 -2.18 3.21 -8.59
CA LEU A 71 -1.11 3.34 -7.60
C LEU A 71 -0.68 1.99 -7.05
N LEU A 72 -1.62 1.15 -6.66
CA LEU A 72 -1.29 -0.14 -6.07
C LEU A 72 -0.61 -1.05 -7.10
N ARG A 73 -1.09 -1.10 -8.34
CA ARG A 73 -0.46 -1.91 -9.38
C ARG A 73 0.94 -1.43 -9.70
N GLN A 74 1.16 -0.12 -9.75
CA GLN A 74 2.51 0.42 -9.96
C GLN A 74 3.42 0.12 -8.78
N LEU A 75 2.92 0.23 -7.56
CA LEU A 75 3.66 -0.12 -6.36
C LEU A 75 4.09 -1.59 -6.38
N MET A 76 3.18 -2.48 -6.76
CA MET A 76 3.47 -3.92 -6.88
C MET A 76 4.60 -4.16 -7.88
N THR A 77 4.56 -3.49 -9.03
CA THR A 77 5.60 -3.61 -10.06
C THR A 77 6.95 -3.12 -9.54
N VAL A 78 6.97 -1.92 -8.97
CA VAL A 78 8.21 -1.31 -8.47
C VAL A 78 8.77 -2.11 -7.30
N ALA A 79 7.92 -2.56 -6.39
CA ALA A 79 8.36 -3.38 -5.26
C ALA A 79 9.00 -4.70 -5.73
N GLY A 80 8.40 -5.34 -6.72
CA GLY A 80 8.97 -6.56 -7.31
C GLY A 80 10.32 -6.31 -7.97
N GLU A 81 10.44 -5.24 -8.72
CA GLU A 81 11.70 -4.84 -9.35
C GLU A 81 12.77 -4.48 -8.33
N SER A 82 12.36 -4.02 -7.15
CA SER A 82 13.27 -3.67 -6.06
C SER A 82 13.74 -4.88 -5.25
N GLY A 83 13.24 -6.07 -5.58
CA GLY A 83 13.64 -7.30 -4.89
C GLY A 83 12.75 -7.70 -3.72
N PHE A 84 11.67 -6.97 -3.44
CA PHE A 84 10.70 -7.39 -2.43
C PHE A 84 9.91 -8.59 -2.94
N HIS A 85 9.64 -9.51 -2.06
CA HIS A 85 8.97 -10.77 -2.40
C HIS A 85 7.52 -10.81 -1.96
N SER A 86 7.19 -10.17 -0.84
CA SER A 86 5.85 -10.24 -0.25
C SER A 86 5.38 -8.86 0.19
N LEU A 87 4.14 -8.55 -0.16
CA LEU A 87 3.45 -7.33 0.28
C LEU A 87 2.35 -7.73 1.25
N ILE A 88 2.33 -7.09 2.41
CA ILE A 88 1.28 -7.27 3.41
C ILE A 88 0.45 -5.99 3.47
N ALA A 89 -0.86 -6.14 3.38
CA ALA A 89 -1.79 -5.03 3.57
C ALA A 89 -2.58 -5.28 4.85
N ARG A 90 -2.51 -4.36 5.79
CA ARG A 90 -3.30 -4.40 7.01
C ARG A 90 -4.39 -3.33 6.89
N ILE A 91 -5.63 -3.77 6.84
CA ILE A 91 -6.76 -2.91 6.49
C ILE A 91 -7.77 -2.97 7.63
N VAL A 92 -8.21 -1.80 8.11
CA VAL A 92 -9.31 -1.75 9.09
C VAL A 92 -10.53 -2.40 8.46
N GLY A 93 -11.15 -3.33 9.17
CA GLY A 93 -12.20 -4.20 8.62
C GLY A 93 -13.41 -3.47 8.04
N GLU A 94 -13.66 -2.25 8.49
CA GLU A 94 -14.75 -1.42 7.99
C GLU A 94 -14.44 -0.75 6.64
N ASN A 95 -13.19 -0.76 6.22
CA ASN A 95 -12.77 -0.12 4.98
C ASN A 95 -12.98 -1.05 3.79
N ALA A 96 -14.25 -1.21 3.40
CA ALA A 96 -14.64 -2.12 2.32
C ALA A 96 -14.02 -1.76 0.98
N SER A 97 -13.81 -0.47 0.71
CA SER A 97 -13.22 -0.05 -0.57
C SER A 97 -11.77 -0.48 -0.70
N SER A 98 -11.00 -0.40 0.39
CA SER A 98 -9.60 -0.86 0.41
C SER A 98 -9.53 -2.37 0.27
N ILE A 99 -10.43 -3.10 0.93
CA ILE A 99 -10.51 -4.56 0.81
C ILE A 99 -10.75 -4.95 -0.65
N ARG A 100 -11.75 -4.35 -1.29
CA ARG A 100 -12.06 -4.63 -2.69
C ARG A 100 -10.89 -4.29 -3.62
N LEU A 101 -10.22 -3.18 -3.36
CA LEU A 101 -9.05 -2.77 -4.13
C LEU A 101 -7.96 -3.83 -4.09
N HIS A 102 -7.61 -4.29 -2.90
CA HIS A 102 -6.56 -5.29 -2.74
C HIS A 102 -6.96 -6.64 -3.34
N GLU A 103 -8.19 -7.07 -3.16
CA GLU A 103 -8.69 -8.28 -3.80
C GLU A 103 -8.63 -8.19 -5.32
N LYS A 104 -9.02 -7.06 -5.87
CA LYS A 104 -8.97 -6.82 -7.32
C LYS A 104 -7.55 -6.89 -7.87
N CYS A 105 -6.58 -6.45 -7.09
CA CYS A 105 -5.17 -6.48 -7.48
C CYS A 105 -4.48 -7.81 -7.19
N GLY A 106 -5.22 -8.82 -6.74
CA GLY A 106 -4.68 -10.17 -6.59
C GLY A 106 -4.18 -10.52 -5.19
N PHE A 107 -4.42 -9.66 -4.21
CA PHE A 107 -4.12 -9.98 -2.82
C PHE A 107 -5.11 -11.03 -2.29
N THR A 108 -4.63 -11.89 -1.41
CA THR A 108 -5.45 -12.92 -0.78
C THR A 108 -5.55 -12.69 0.72
N LEU A 109 -6.67 -13.07 1.29
CA LEU A 109 -6.90 -12.93 2.72
C LEU A 109 -6.00 -13.88 3.50
N VAL A 110 -5.25 -13.32 4.47
CA VAL A 110 -4.46 -14.09 5.42
C VAL A 110 -5.27 -14.39 6.67
N GLY A 111 -5.94 -13.39 7.21
CA GLY A 111 -6.74 -13.55 8.41
C GLY A 111 -7.20 -12.21 8.97
N THR A 112 -7.81 -12.25 10.14
CA THR A 112 -8.32 -11.07 10.81
C THR A 112 -7.78 -11.01 12.23
N GLU A 113 -7.23 -9.86 12.59
CA GLU A 113 -6.85 -9.56 13.97
C GLU A 113 -8.03 -8.91 14.65
N ILE A 114 -8.60 -9.59 15.65
CA ILE A 114 -9.82 -9.14 16.32
C ILE A 114 -9.48 -8.10 17.39
N GLU A 115 -10.15 -6.96 17.36
CA GLU A 115 -10.07 -5.91 18.38
C GLU A 115 -8.63 -5.49 18.69
N VAL A 116 -7.79 -5.43 17.66
CA VAL A 116 -6.38 -5.10 17.78
C VAL A 116 -6.15 -3.59 17.86
N GLY A 117 -7.08 -2.81 17.36
CA GLY A 117 -7.02 -1.35 17.40
C GLY A 117 -8.16 -0.76 18.23
N ARG A 118 -7.97 0.48 18.65
CA ARG A 118 -9.02 1.23 19.34
C ARG A 118 -8.99 2.67 18.90
N LYS A 119 -10.15 3.19 18.49
CA LYS A 119 -10.27 4.57 18.05
C LYS A 119 -11.61 5.14 18.55
N GLN A 120 -11.52 6.27 19.26
CA GLN A 120 -12.70 6.95 19.78
C GLN A 120 -13.63 6.02 20.56
N GLY A 121 -13.04 5.15 21.40
CA GLY A 121 -13.80 4.22 22.22
C GLY A 121 -14.33 2.98 21.51
N VAL A 122 -14.06 2.84 20.21
CA VAL A 122 -14.53 1.70 19.41
C VAL A 122 -13.36 0.77 19.14
N TRP A 123 -13.54 -0.53 19.35
CA TRP A 123 -12.57 -1.56 19.00
C TRP A 123 -12.58 -1.78 17.50
N LEU A 124 -11.39 -1.93 16.93
CA LEU A 124 -11.23 -2.12 15.50
C LEU A 124 -10.56 -3.45 15.21
N ASP A 125 -11.15 -4.19 14.27
CA ASP A 125 -10.53 -5.38 13.69
C ASP A 125 -9.67 -4.94 12.52
N VAL A 126 -8.59 -5.68 12.27
CA VAL A 126 -7.72 -5.48 11.12
C VAL A 126 -7.68 -6.75 10.31
N VAL A 127 -8.03 -6.67 9.03
CA VAL A 127 -7.88 -7.79 8.11
C VAL A 127 -6.53 -7.69 7.41
N GLU A 128 -5.85 -8.83 7.27
CA GLU A 128 -4.57 -8.90 6.58
C GLU A 128 -4.76 -9.57 5.23
N TYR A 129 -4.22 -8.91 4.21
CA TYR A 129 -4.14 -9.42 2.86
C TYR A 129 -2.68 -9.51 2.45
N GLN A 130 -2.37 -10.41 1.56
CA GLN A 130 -1.01 -10.66 1.13
C GLN A 130 -0.94 -10.85 -0.38
N TYR A 131 0.09 -10.29 -0.97
CA TYR A 131 0.47 -10.56 -2.34
C TYR A 131 1.91 -11.05 -2.37
N VAL A 132 2.11 -12.26 -2.91
CA VAL A 132 3.45 -12.84 -3.07
C VAL A 132 3.85 -12.65 -4.52
N MET A 133 5.04 -12.06 -4.74
CA MET A 133 5.54 -11.83 -6.09
C MET A 133 5.67 -13.15 -6.83
N SER A 134 5.25 -13.16 -8.08
CA SER A 134 5.38 -14.33 -8.91
C SER A 134 6.85 -14.57 -9.23
N THR A 135 7.40 -15.64 -8.70
CA THR A 135 8.78 -16.01 -8.97
C THR A 135 8.80 -17.40 -9.60
N HIS A 136 9.83 -17.66 -10.38
CA HIS A 136 9.96 -18.92 -11.08
C HIS A 136 10.53 -20.04 -10.21
N SER A 137 10.98 -19.69 -9.02
CA SER A 137 11.54 -20.67 -8.08
C SER A 137 11.19 -20.30 -6.66
N ARG A 138 10.81 -21.27 -5.91
CA ARG A 138 10.57 -21.14 -4.48
C ARG A 138 11.66 -21.88 -3.73
#